data_7265333cc8bdeaf97cbbf88cce83aa3f
#
_entry.id   7265333cc8bdeaf97cbbf88cce83aa3f
#
_cell.length_a   1.000
_cell.length_b   1.000
_cell.length_c   1.000
_cell.angle_alpha   90.00
_cell.angle_beta   90.00
_cell.angle_gamma   90.00
#
_symmetry.space_group_name_H-M   'P 1'
#
loop_
_entity.id
_entity.type
_entity.pdbx_description
1 polymer ?
#
loop_
_entity_poly.entity_id
_entity_poly.type
_entity_poly.pdbx_seq_one_letter_code
_entity_poly.pdbx_strand_id
1 'polypeptide(L)'
;LVNSFFQNYIVDAFMSETDIKVLRQKLELTSAKCAKFLGFNSTTDYLNIENKKIPDKSRLFEKLAIVDSQIEELVIRELEVFNLKQKTEIILLRYLNNDDFFLYDPEIAETLKIVELHQNLINRVRNGLENIGKTVKLVFMDSNYYEQWLSVNDFEDSPDIRVFWGSEQIKNISKS
;
A
#
# COMPACT_ATOMS: atom_id res chain seq x y z
N LEU A 1 -4.20 19.32 29.02
CA LEU A 1 -5.28 20.13 28.41
C LEU A 1 -4.79 21.16 27.37
N VAL A 2 -3.49 21.38 27.21
CA VAL A 2 -2.91 22.36 26.26
C VAL A 2 -2.62 21.74 24.88
N ASN A 3 -2.47 20.41 24.77
CA ASN A 3 -2.08 19.75 23.50
C ASN A 3 -3.22 19.55 22.50
N SER A 4 -4.48 19.54 22.91
CA SER A 4 -5.60 19.32 21.97
C SER A 4 -6.01 20.59 21.21
N PHE A 5 -5.77 21.78 21.78
CA PHE A 5 -6.08 23.05 21.14
C PHE A 5 -5.10 23.42 20.03
N PHE A 6 -3.82 23.08 20.18
CA PHE A 6 -2.81 23.37 19.16
C PHE A 6 -2.91 22.44 17.92
N GLN A 7 -3.34 21.19 18.11
CA GLN A 7 -3.55 20.28 16.99
C GLN A 7 -4.71 20.70 16.09
N ASN A 8 -5.82 21.18 16.65
CA ASN A 8 -6.96 21.66 15.86
C ASN A 8 -6.67 22.97 15.11
N TYR A 9 -5.85 23.86 15.67
CA TYR A 9 -5.52 25.14 15.03
C TYR A 9 -4.56 25.02 13.83
N ILE A 10 -3.69 24.01 13.82
CA ILE A 10 -2.77 23.74 12.71
C ILE A 10 -3.50 23.07 11.54
N VAL A 11 -4.52 22.25 11.81
CA VAL A 11 -5.29 21.56 10.76
C VAL A 11 -6.17 22.55 9.97
N ASP A 12 -6.81 23.51 10.62
CA ASP A 12 -7.72 24.46 9.95
C ASP A 12 -7.00 25.57 9.14
N ALA A 13 -5.77 25.90 9.48
CA ALA A 13 -5.04 27.02 8.85
C ALA A 13 -4.36 26.68 7.52
N PHE A 14 -4.20 25.38 7.17
CA PHE A 14 -3.43 24.94 5.99
C PHE A 14 -4.21 24.08 4.97
N MET A 15 -5.53 23.90 5.12
CA MET A 15 -6.30 23.09 4.19
C MET A 15 -6.70 23.85 2.93
N SER A 16 -5.84 23.84 1.91
CA SER A 16 -6.14 24.35 0.58
C SER A 16 -7.03 23.36 -0.22
N GLU A 17 -7.67 23.83 -1.29
CA GLU A 17 -8.47 22.99 -2.22
C GLU A 17 -7.68 21.80 -2.80
N THR A 18 -6.35 21.87 -2.72
CA THR A 18 -5.38 20.95 -3.29
C THR A 18 -5.16 19.70 -2.41
N ASP A 19 -5.49 19.76 -1.12
CA ASP A 19 -4.96 18.78 -0.15
C ASP A 19 -5.52 17.36 -0.28
N ILE A 20 -6.84 17.20 -0.48
CA ILE A 20 -7.44 15.86 -0.67
C ILE A 20 -6.94 15.22 -1.97
N LYS A 21 -6.90 15.98 -3.04
CA LYS A 21 -6.42 15.50 -4.35
C LYS A 21 -4.95 15.12 -4.28
N VAL A 22 -4.11 15.95 -3.66
CA VAL A 22 -2.68 15.69 -3.48
C VAL A 22 -2.47 14.42 -2.65
N LEU A 23 -3.20 14.30 -1.54
CA LEU A 23 -3.09 13.14 -0.67
C LEU A 23 -3.59 11.85 -1.35
N ARG A 24 -4.72 11.91 -2.09
CA ARG A 24 -5.18 10.79 -2.93
C ARG A 24 -4.13 10.37 -3.95
N GLN A 25 -3.49 11.34 -4.63
CA GLN A 25 -2.43 11.08 -5.60
C GLN A 25 -1.19 10.49 -4.93
N LYS A 26 -0.80 10.97 -3.74
CA LYS A 26 0.27 10.39 -2.93
C LYS A 26 -0.01 8.92 -2.57
N LEU A 27 -1.28 8.60 -2.32
CA LEU A 27 -1.75 7.23 -2.08
C LEU A 27 -1.92 6.39 -3.37
N GLU A 28 -1.62 6.97 -4.53
CA GLU A 28 -1.76 6.34 -5.86
C GLU A 28 -3.19 5.85 -6.17
N LEU A 29 -4.19 6.46 -5.53
CA LEU A 29 -5.59 6.10 -5.74
C LEU A 29 -6.19 6.87 -6.92
N THR A 30 -6.87 6.16 -7.83
CA THR A 30 -7.78 6.82 -8.78
C THR A 30 -8.97 7.42 -8.03
N SER A 31 -9.64 8.42 -8.61
CA SER A 31 -10.84 9.01 -7.99
C SER A 31 -11.93 7.96 -7.72
N ALA A 32 -12.09 6.98 -8.61
CA ALA A 32 -13.06 5.89 -8.44
C ALA A 32 -12.70 4.97 -7.26
N LYS A 33 -11.43 4.60 -7.12
CA LYS A 33 -10.96 3.75 -6.00
C LYS A 33 -11.04 4.51 -4.68
N CYS A 34 -10.67 5.78 -4.67
CA CYS A 34 -10.78 6.65 -3.49
C CYS A 34 -12.23 6.85 -3.06
N ALA A 35 -13.14 7.09 -4.02
CA ALA A 35 -14.58 7.19 -3.75
C ALA A 35 -15.11 5.91 -3.07
N LYS A 36 -14.80 4.74 -3.64
CA LYS A 36 -15.19 3.45 -3.08
C LYS A 36 -14.60 3.23 -1.68
N PHE A 37 -13.31 3.50 -1.50
CA PHE A 37 -12.61 3.37 -0.22
C PHE A 37 -13.23 4.25 0.87
N LEU A 38 -13.63 5.49 0.52
CA LEU A 38 -14.26 6.42 1.45
C LEU A 38 -15.76 6.18 1.67
N GLY A 39 -16.35 5.21 0.95
CA GLY A 39 -17.76 4.81 1.08
C GLY A 39 -18.74 5.67 0.28
N PHE A 40 -18.30 6.32 -0.80
CA PHE A 40 -19.19 7.03 -1.71
C PHE A 40 -19.91 6.09 -2.65
N ASN A 41 -21.21 6.39 -2.92
CA ASN A 41 -22.01 5.63 -3.86
C ASN A 41 -21.61 5.90 -5.32
N SER A 42 -21.01 7.05 -5.61
CA SER A 42 -20.55 7.38 -6.95
C SER A 42 -19.23 8.17 -6.93
N THR A 43 -18.45 8.01 -8.00
CA THR A 43 -17.24 8.81 -8.23
C THR A 43 -17.56 10.30 -8.39
N THR A 44 -18.72 10.61 -8.98
CA THR A 44 -19.17 12.00 -9.18
C THR A 44 -19.39 12.72 -7.85
N ASP A 45 -20.01 12.05 -6.87
CA ASP A 45 -20.24 12.63 -5.54
C ASP A 45 -18.92 12.92 -4.85
N TYR A 46 -17.97 12.00 -4.90
CA TYR A 46 -16.64 12.20 -4.39
C TYR A 46 -15.92 13.39 -5.08
N LEU A 47 -15.93 13.44 -6.43
CA LEU A 47 -15.30 14.52 -7.19
C LEU A 47 -15.94 15.89 -6.91
N ASN A 48 -17.25 15.93 -6.66
CA ASN A 48 -17.94 17.15 -6.26
C ASN A 48 -17.39 17.69 -4.93
N ILE A 49 -17.04 16.82 -3.98
CA ILE A 49 -16.44 17.22 -2.72
C ILE A 49 -14.94 17.54 -2.90
N GLU A 50 -14.20 16.72 -3.65
CA GLU A 50 -12.78 16.96 -3.91
C GLU A 50 -12.53 18.33 -4.54
N ASN A 51 -13.40 18.75 -5.45
CA ASN A 51 -13.25 20.00 -6.23
C ASN A 51 -13.96 21.23 -5.64
N LYS A 52 -14.83 21.09 -4.63
CA LYS A 52 -15.58 22.21 -4.04
C LYS A 52 -15.08 22.56 -2.63
N LYS A 53 -15.25 23.84 -2.23
CA LYS A 53 -15.03 24.29 -0.85
C LYS A 53 -16.24 23.93 0.02
N ILE A 54 -16.28 22.71 0.55
CA ILE A 54 -17.38 22.24 1.40
C ILE A 54 -16.83 21.88 2.79
N PRO A 55 -17.59 22.12 3.89
CA PRO A 55 -17.14 21.86 5.26
C PRO A 55 -16.72 20.40 5.57
N ASP A 56 -17.28 19.42 4.84
CA ASP A 56 -16.97 18.00 5.04
C ASP A 56 -15.60 17.54 4.50
N LYS A 57 -14.83 18.45 3.89
CA LYS A 57 -13.48 18.13 3.39
C LYS A 57 -12.52 17.70 4.50
N SER A 58 -12.60 18.32 5.68
CA SER A 58 -11.71 18.01 6.80
C SER A 58 -11.76 16.53 7.18
N ARG A 59 -12.95 15.96 7.28
CA ARG A 59 -13.13 14.55 7.66
C ARG A 59 -12.59 13.57 6.61
N LEU A 60 -12.71 13.91 5.32
CA LEU A 60 -12.17 13.08 4.24
C LEU A 60 -10.64 13.18 4.21
N PHE A 61 -10.11 14.38 4.38
CA PHE A 61 -8.68 14.60 4.51
C PHE A 61 -8.09 13.81 5.68
N GLU A 62 -8.69 13.89 6.86
CA GLU A 62 -8.26 13.15 8.05
C GLU A 62 -8.22 11.63 7.80
N LYS A 63 -9.24 11.06 7.15
CA LYS A 63 -9.24 9.63 6.81
C LYS A 63 -8.08 9.25 5.90
N LEU A 64 -7.81 10.03 4.86
CA LEU A 64 -6.70 9.76 3.95
C LEU A 64 -5.34 10.00 4.63
N ALA A 65 -5.23 11.02 5.49
CA ALA A 65 -4.02 11.32 6.26
C ALA A 65 -3.69 10.20 7.27
N ILE A 66 -4.70 9.63 7.92
CA ILE A 66 -4.52 8.47 8.81
C ILE A 66 -3.94 7.29 8.02
N VAL A 67 -4.52 7.00 6.86
CA VAL A 67 -4.03 5.90 6.01
C VAL A 67 -2.61 6.16 5.50
N ASP A 68 -2.31 7.40 5.11
CA ASP A 68 -0.95 7.77 4.68
C ASP A 68 0.06 7.58 5.82
N SER A 69 -0.30 7.98 7.06
CA SER A 69 0.52 7.75 8.25
C SER A 69 0.72 6.26 8.54
N GLN A 70 -0.33 5.45 8.43
CA GLN A 70 -0.22 4.00 8.60
C GLN A 70 0.70 3.36 7.55
N ILE A 71 0.64 3.81 6.30
CA ILE A 71 1.56 3.34 5.26
C ILE A 71 3.00 3.75 5.59
N GLU A 72 3.27 4.97 6.04
CA GLU A 72 4.61 5.40 6.43
C GLU A 72 5.18 4.55 7.59
N GLU A 73 4.37 4.24 8.60
CA GLU A 73 4.76 3.36 9.70
C GLU A 73 5.13 1.95 9.20
N LEU A 74 4.31 1.40 8.29
CA LEU A 74 4.59 0.10 7.66
C LEU A 74 5.86 0.15 6.80
N VAL A 75 6.09 1.23 6.04
CA VAL A 75 7.32 1.41 5.25
C VAL A 75 8.54 1.39 6.14
N ILE A 76 8.52 2.13 7.25
CA ILE A 76 9.65 2.17 8.21
C ILE A 76 9.92 0.76 8.74
N ARG A 77 8.89 0.05 9.19
CA ARG A 77 9.01 -1.33 9.69
C ARG A 77 9.63 -2.26 8.66
N GLU A 78 9.14 -2.24 7.42
CA GLU A 78 9.65 -3.09 6.36
C GLU A 78 11.10 -2.76 5.99
N LEU A 79 11.45 -1.47 5.91
CA LEU A 79 12.82 -1.05 5.62
C LEU A 79 13.80 -1.50 6.73
N GLU A 80 13.39 -1.45 8.00
CA GLU A 80 14.19 -1.96 9.12
C GLU A 80 14.44 -3.46 8.98
N VAL A 81 13.40 -4.26 8.69
CA VAL A 81 13.52 -5.70 8.49
C VAL A 81 14.47 -6.03 7.32
N PHE A 82 14.34 -5.34 6.20
CA PHE A 82 15.20 -5.57 5.04
C PHE A 82 16.63 -5.05 5.23
N ASN A 83 16.84 -4.01 6.01
CA ASN A 83 18.18 -3.50 6.31
C ASN A 83 18.98 -4.50 7.15
N LEU A 84 18.33 -5.24 8.04
CA LEU A 84 18.95 -6.32 8.82
C LEU A 84 19.35 -7.52 7.95
N LYS A 85 18.70 -7.72 6.81
CA LYS A 85 19.04 -8.76 5.84
C LYS A 85 20.20 -8.27 4.96
N GLN A 86 21.37 -8.93 5.04
CA GLN A 86 22.56 -8.58 4.24
C GLN A 86 22.41 -8.87 2.73
N LYS A 87 21.20 -9.19 2.25
CA LYS A 87 20.94 -9.46 0.83
C LYS A 87 20.97 -8.16 0.02
N THR A 88 21.63 -8.19 -1.13
CA THR A 88 21.68 -7.08 -2.09
C THR A 88 20.47 -7.07 -3.02
N GLU A 89 19.89 -8.24 -3.29
CA GLU A 89 18.66 -8.40 -4.09
C GLU A 89 17.49 -8.76 -3.18
N ILE A 90 16.42 -7.98 -3.28
CA ILE A 90 15.19 -8.12 -2.49
C ILE A 90 14.03 -8.39 -3.45
N ILE A 91 13.19 -9.35 -3.10
CA ILE A 91 11.95 -9.65 -3.81
C ILE A 91 10.80 -9.13 -3.00
N LEU A 92 9.96 -8.31 -3.60
CA LEU A 92 8.72 -7.82 -3.03
C LEU A 92 7.54 -8.40 -3.81
N LEU A 93 6.57 -8.93 -3.08
CA LEU A 93 5.36 -9.49 -3.66
C LEU A 93 4.27 -8.43 -3.76
N ARG A 94 3.49 -8.49 -4.84
CA ARG A 94 2.29 -7.69 -5.07
C ARG A 94 1.11 -8.59 -5.30
N TYR A 95 0.02 -8.29 -4.65
CA TYR A 95 -1.25 -8.96 -4.90
C TYR A 95 -2.03 -8.28 -6.03
N LEU A 96 -2.74 -9.07 -6.84
CA LEU A 96 -3.52 -8.59 -7.98
C LEU A 96 -4.91 -8.10 -7.58
N ASN A 97 -5.46 -8.66 -6.51
CA ASN A 97 -6.82 -8.38 -6.04
C ASN A 97 -6.91 -8.42 -4.51
N ASN A 98 -8.06 -8.01 -3.98
CA ASN A 98 -8.28 -7.99 -2.54
C ASN A 98 -8.33 -9.39 -1.93
N ASP A 99 -8.88 -10.39 -2.63
CA ASP A 99 -9.04 -11.74 -2.08
C ASP A 99 -7.67 -12.34 -1.78
N ASP A 100 -6.72 -12.26 -2.73
CA ASP A 100 -5.33 -12.68 -2.52
C ASP A 100 -4.64 -11.87 -1.42
N PHE A 101 -4.88 -10.55 -1.38
CA PHE A 101 -4.30 -9.69 -0.38
C PHE A 101 -4.75 -10.07 1.04
N PHE A 102 -6.06 -10.29 1.24
CA PHE A 102 -6.58 -10.73 2.53
C PHE A 102 -6.18 -12.16 2.90
N LEU A 103 -6.01 -13.03 1.91
CA LEU A 103 -5.60 -14.42 2.15
C LEU A 103 -4.15 -14.53 2.61
N TYR A 104 -3.24 -13.82 1.93
CA TYR A 104 -1.81 -14.01 2.10
C TYR A 104 -1.13 -12.97 3.00
N ASP A 105 -1.78 -11.84 3.27
CA ASP A 105 -1.25 -10.80 4.15
C ASP A 105 -2.35 -10.16 5.03
N PRO A 106 -3.04 -10.99 5.84
CA PRO A 106 -4.22 -10.57 6.58
C PRO A 106 -3.95 -9.43 7.56
N GLU A 107 -2.78 -9.38 8.20
CA GLU A 107 -2.43 -8.32 9.15
C GLU A 107 -2.37 -6.93 8.47
N ILE A 108 -1.68 -6.85 7.34
CA ILE A 108 -1.59 -5.60 6.57
C ILE A 108 -2.93 -5.30 5.89
N ALA A 109 -3.64 -6.32 5.42
CA ALA A 109 -4.96 -6.17 4.80
C ALA A 109 -6.00 -5.61 5.79
N GLU A 110 -5.98 -6.01 7.05
CA GLU A 110 -6.82 -5.43 8.11
C GLU A 110 -6.52 -3.94 8.36
N THR A 111 -5.30 -3.50 8.13
CA THR A 111 -4.91 -2.10 8.25
C THR A 111 -5.29 -1.29 7.01
N LEU A 112 -4.90 -1.75 5.82
CA LEU A 112 -5.01 -0.98 4.58
C LEU A 112 -6.34 -1.16 3.84
N LYS A 113 -7.07 -2.27 4.08
CA LYS A 113 -8.42 -2.57 3.58
C LYS A 113 -8.55 -2.80 2.07
N ILE A 114 -7.64 -2.32 1.24
CA ILE A 114 -7.68 -2.48 -0.22
C ILE A 114 -6.29 -2.73 -0.80
N VAL A 115 -6.23 -3.54 -1.83
CA VAL A 115 -4.98 -3.94 -2.49
C VAL A 115 -4.21 -2.76 -3.11
N GLU A 116 -4.90 -1.72 -3.54
CA GLU A 116 -4.27 -0.52 -4.10
C GLU A 116 -3.38 0.20 -3.08
N LEU A 117 -3.78 0.24 -1.80
CA LEU A 117 -2.96 0.82 -0.73
C LEU A 117 -1.77 -0.07 -0.38
N HIS A 118 -1.92 -1.39 -0.46
CA HIS A 118 -0.79 -2.32 -0.37
C HIS A 118 0.19 -2.10 -1.53
N GLN A 119 -0.29 -1.90 -2.75
CA GLN A 119 0.59 -1.60 -3.90
C GLN A 119 1.35 -0.29 -3.70
N ASN A 120 0.73 0.73 -3.11
CA ASN A 120 1.40 1.97 -2.72
C ASN A 120 2.47 1.74 -1.63
N LEU A 121 2.16 0.95 -0.59
CA LEU A 121 3.13 0.52 0.42
C LEU A 121 4.37 -0.12 -0.24
N ILE A 122 4.16 -1.12 -1.11
CA ILE A 122 5.25 -1.82 -1.79
C ILE A 122 6.06 -0.89 -2.69
N ASN A 123 5.44 0.09 -3.36
CA ASN A 123 6.16 1.10 -4.14
C ASN A 123 7.08 1.96 -3.24
N ARG A 124 6.59 2.41 -2.08
CA ARG A 124 7.39 3.21 -1.14
C ARG A 124 8.54 2.39 -0.55
N VAL A 125 8.29 1.14 -0.14
CA VAL A 125 9.33 0.21 0.34
C VAL A 125 10.40 0.00 -0.73
N ARG A 126 9.99 -0.27 -1.99
CA ARG A 126 10.91 -0.40 -3.11
C ARG A 126 11.80 0.83 -3.25
N ASN A 127 11.20 2.03 -3.31
CA ASN A 127 11.95 3.26 -3.46
C ASN A 127 12.93 3.48 -2.30
N GLY A 128 12.52 3.17 -1.06
CA GLY A 128 13.40 3.24 0.10
C GLY A 128 14.60 2.29 0.00
N LEU A 129 14.36 1.05 -0.43
CA LEU A 129 15.42 0.04 -0.61
C LEU A 129 16.39 0.41 -1.75
N GLU A 130 15.87 0.89 -2.88
CA GLU A 130 16.69 1.34 -4.01
C GLU A 130 17.55 2.54 -3.63
N ASN A 131 17.03 3.47 -2.81
CA ASN A 131 17.79 4.62 -2.30
C ASN A 131 18.99 4.24 -1.40
N ILE A 132 18.93 3.08 -0.75
CA ILE A 132 20.06 2.54 0.03
C ILE A 132 20.89 1.51 -0.75
N GLY A 133 20.76 1.47 -2.08
CA GLY A 133 21.59 0.67 -2.97
C GLY A 133 21.18 -0.80 -3.10
N LYS A 134 19.99 -1.19 -2.68
CA LYS A 134 19.45 -2.54 -2.91
C LYS A 134 18.87 -2.67 -4.31
N THR A 135 18.99 -3.84 -4.91
CA THR A 135 18.26 -4.19 -6.14
C THR A 135 16.92 -4.79 -5.76
N VAL A 136 15.82 -4.21 -6.25
CA VAL A 136 14.48 -4.70 -5.93
C VAL A 136 13.81 -5.30 -7.15
N LYS A 137 13.24 -6.49 -6.98
CA LYS A 137 12.42 -7.18 -7.97
C LYS A 137 10.98 -7.26 -7.45
N LEU A 138 10.03 -6.86 -8.30
CA LEU A 138 8.60 -6.96 -8.01
C LEU A 138 8.02 -8.20 -8.70
N VAL A 139 7.28 -9.00 -7.96
CA VAL A 139 6.58 -10.18 -8.49
C VAL A 139 5.10 -10.06 -8.16
N PHE A 140 4.25 -10.18 -9.16
CA PHE A 140 2.82 -10.31 -8.96
C PHE A 140 2.47 -11.73 -8.55
N MET A 141 1.79 -11.86 -7.45
CA MET A 141 1.32 -13.14 -6.96
C MET A 141 0.01 -13.51 -7.65
N ASP A 142 0.05 -14.59 -8.41
CA ASP A 142 -1.12 -15.27 -8.94
C ASP A 142 -1.39 -16.46 -8.02
N SER A 143 -2.47 -16.39 -7.24
CA SER A 143 -2.81 -17.40 -6.23
C SER A 143 -2.97 -18.78 -6.83
N ASN A 144 -3.66 -18.90 -7.98
CA ASN A 144 -3.87 -20.20 -8.63
C ASN A 144 -2.56 -20.86 -9.04
N TYR A 145 -1.66 -20.07 -9.63
CA TYR A 145 -0.35 -20.57 -10.05
C TYR A 145 0.54 -20.90 -8.85
N TYR A 146 0.47 -20.09 -7.79
CA TYR A 146 1.20 -20.31 -6.55
C TYR A 146 0.73 -21.60 -5.83
N GLU A 147 -0.56 -21.82 -5.70
CA GLU A 147 -1.14 -23.01 -5.07
C GLU A 147 -0.77 -24.30 -5.83
N GLN A 148 -0.82 -24.26 -7.16
CA GLN A 148 -0.37 -25.38 -7.98
C GLN A 148 1.13 -25.66 -7.75
N TRP A 149 1.94 -24.62 -7.67
CA TRP A 149 3.37 -24.77 -7.40
C TRP A 149 3.64 -25.34 -6.01
N LEU A 150 2.90 -24.91 -4.97
CA LEU A 150 2.98 -25.49 -3.63
C LEU A 150 2.69 -27.00 -3.67
N SER A 151 1.60 -27.37 -4.32
CA SER A 151 1.17 -28.78 -4.43
C SER A 151 2.19 -29.65 -5.14
N VAL A 152 2.79 -29.16 -6.23
CA VAL A 152 3.81 -29.92 -7.02
C VAL A 152 5.10 -30.09 -6.22
N ASN A 153 5.47 -29.12 -5.39
CA ASN A 153 6.73 -29.13 -4.65
C ASN A 153 6.59 -29.62 -3.19
N ASP A 154 5.38 -30.01 -2.78
CA ASP A 154 5.08 -30.45 -1.41
C ASP A 154 5.49 -29.44 -0.34
N PHE A 155 5.22 -28.14 -0.61
CA PHE A 155 5.45 -27.06 0.32
C PHE A 155 4.15 -26.60 1.02
N GLU A 156 4.29 -26.23 2.28
CA GLU A 156 3.26 -25.47 3.00
C GLU A 156 3.47 -23.96 2.81
N ASP A 157 2.37 -23.19 2.75
CA ASP A 157 2.42 -21.75 2.59
C ASP A 157 3.07 -21.07 3.80
N SER A 158 3.97 -20.15 3.51
CA SER A 158 4.56 -19.23 4.50
C SER A 158 5.13 -17.99 3.81
N PRO A 159 5.38 -16.88 4.53
CA PRO A 159 6.00 -15.70 3.94
C PRO A 159 7.34 -15.99 3.24
N ASP A 160 8.17 -16.84 3.81
CA ASP A 160 9.47 -17.20 3.23
C ASP A 160 9.30 -18.06 1.96
N ILE A 161 8.33 -18.96 1.94
CA ILE A 161 8.01 -19.80 0.76
C ILE A 161 7.44 -18.94 -0.36
N ARG A 162 6.60 -17.96 -0.06
CA ARG A 162 6.11 -17.00 -1.08
C ARG A 162 7.24 -16.20 -1.72
N VAL A 163 8.19 -15.71 -0.92
CA VAL A 163 9.40 -15.02 -1.43
C VAL A 163 10.27 -15.98 -2.24
N PHE A 164 10.43 -17.23 -1.82
CA PHE A 164 11.16 -18.24 -2.56
C PHE A 164 10.50 -18.52 -3.93
N TRP A 165 9.19 -18.75 -3.96
CA TRP A 165 8.44 -18.85 -5.21
C TRP A 165 8.65 -17.65 -6.13
N GLY A 166 8.56 -16.43 -5.60
CA GLY A 166 8.82 -15.19 -6.34
C GLY A 166 10.21 -15.18 -6.96
N SER A 167 11.23 -15.69 -6.25
CA SER A 167 12.59 -15.78 -6.79
C SER A 167 12.71 -16.73 -7.96
N GLU A 168 11.96 -17.81 -7.96
CA GLU A 168 11.92 -18.76 -9.07
C GLU A 168 11.23 -18.19 -10.29
N GLN A 169 10.13 -17.40 -10.11
CA GLN A 169 9.47 -16.72 -11.22
C GLN A 169 10.45 -15.80 -11.99
N ILE A 170 11.27 -15.05 -11.27
CA ILE A 170 12.25 -14.15 -11.89
C ILE A 170 13.31 -14.92 -12.68
N LYS A 171 13.81 -16.04 -12.12
CA LYS A 171 14.80 -16.88 -12.83
C LYS A 171 14.25 -17.48 -14.12
N ASN A 172 12.96 -17.84 -14.13
CA ASN A 172 12.31 -18.42 -15.31
C ASN A 172 12.12 -17.39 -16.42
N ILE A 173 11.74 -16.15 -16.08
CA ILE A 173 11.63 -15.04 -17.04
C ILE A 173 12.99 -14.70 -17.66
N SER A 174 14.07 -14.82 -16.90
CA SER A 174 15.43 -14.50 -17.38
C SER A 174 16.02 -15.57 -18.33
N LYS A 175 15.38 -16.73 -18.47
CA LYS A 175 15.81 -17.85 -19.32
C LYS A 175 15.00 -17.97 -20.62
N SER A 176 13.90 -17.23 -20.74
CA SER A 176 13.03 -17.15 -21.93
C SER A 176 13.44 -15.97 -22.82
#